data_cec53953efec84d2754c871769d7a5cf
#
_entry.id   cec53953efec84d2754c871769d7a5cf
#
_cell.length_a   1.000
_cell.length_b   1.000
_cell.length_c   1.000
_cell.angle_alpha   90.00
_cell.angle_beta   90.00
_cell.angle_gamma   90.00
#
_symmetry.space_group_name_H-M   'P 1'
#
loop_
_entity.id
_entity.type
_entity.pdbx_description
1 polymer ?
#
loop_
_entity_poly.entity_id
_entity_poly.type
_entity_poly.pdbx_seq_one_letter_code
_entity_poly.pdbx_strand_id
1 'polypeptide(L)'
;AYERAEEIGFPILLRPSFVLGGRGMFIVYDMDEMKKIVREVFDVAPGTPVLLDKFLEDAYELDVDCISDGERTVIGGMLQHVEFAGVHSGDAAMVMPPHTLSDEMLETVRQASYALAKELEVVGLMNVQYAIKDDELYIIEVNPRASRTIPFVSKAIGVPLAKLASRIMAGEKLKDLGFTKEIIPPYWAVKESVFPFNRFPGAPIMLSPEMRSTGEVMGLDKNIGVAFAKSQMAAKPALPDSGDVFISVKDADKERAVQIAKGLSALGFGVLATVGTGKLFKKNGIDVKNVCRLSEGRPNVIDLIKNNKVSLIINTPQGTVPRQNENEIRTEAMKHNICIMTTISAASAAVDGLSLIHISEPTRLTSI
;
A
#
# COMPACT_ATOMS: atom_id res chain seq x y z
N ALA A 1 8.66 -19.24 -23.09
CA ALA A 1 8.33 -18.13 -22.21
C ALA A 1 7.93 -16.89 -23.02
N TYR A 2 8.75 -16.45 -23.97
CA TYR A 2 8.54 -15.20 -24.71
C TYR A 2 7.23 -15.18 -25.53
N GLU A 3 6.93 -16.25 -26.28
CA GLU A 3 5.67 -16.37 -27.04
C GLU A 3 4.45 -16.24 -26.14
N ARG A 4 4.48 -16.89 -24.96
CA ARG A 4 3.39 -16.79 -23.99
C ARG A 4 3.28 -15.39 -23.38
N ALA A 5 4.40 -14.70 -23.22
CA ALA A 5 4.38 -13.32 -22.75
C ALA A 5 3.71 -12.36 -23.75
N GLU A 6 3.96 -12.59 -25.06
CA GLU A 6 3.29 -11.82 -26.12
C GLU A 6 1.77 -12.09 -26.16
N GLU A 7 1.36 -13.35 -25.96
CA GLU A 7 -0.07 -13.73 -25.91
C GLU A 7 -0.79 -13.10 -24.70
N ILE A 8 -0.16 -13.10 -23.52
CA ILE A 8 -0.73 -12.53 -22.28
C ILE A 8 -0.76 -11.00 -22.36
N GLY A 9 0.26 -10.41 -23.00
CA GLY A 9 0.45 -8.96 -23.09
C GLY A 9 0.99 -8.33 -21.78
N PHE A 10 1.86 -7.33 -21.92
CA PHE A 10 2.48 -6.65 -20.80
C PHE A 10 1.53 -5.67 -20.08
N PRO A 11 1.75 -5.35 -18.79
CA PRO A 11 2.78 -5.90 -17.91
C PRO A 11 2.44 -7.34 -17.44
N ILE A 12 3.50 -8.10 -17.11
CA ILE A 12 3.43 -9.50 -16.70
C ILE A 12 4.15 -9.67 -15.36
N LEU A 13 3.59 -10.50 -14.48
CA LEU A 13 4.24 -10.97 -13.27
C LEU A 13 4.91 -12.33 -13.56
N LEU A 14 6.24 -12.38 -13.42
CA LEU A 14 7.01 -13.62 -13.43
C LEU A 14 7.06 -14.17 -12.00
N ARG A 15 6.56 -15.39 -11.82
CA ARG A 15 6.46 -16.02 -10.50
C ARG A 15 7.06 -17.41 -10.50
N PRO A 16 8.25 -17.62 -9.88
CA PRO A 16 8.79 -18.96 -9.68
C PRO A 16 7.83 -19.81 -8.84
N SER A 17 7.70 -21.08 -9.19
CA SER A 17 6.92 -22.03 -8.37
C SER A 17 7.69 -22.39 -7.09
N PHE A 18 6.94 -22.68 -6.01
CA PHE A 18 7.50 -23.16 -4.72
C PHE A 18 8.42 -22.17 -3.99
N VAL A 19 8.25 -20.85 -4.22
CA VAL A 19 8.90 -19.81 -3.44
C VAL A 19 7.95 -19.23 -2.39
N LEU A 20 8.50 -18.69 -1.31
CA LEU A 20 7.74 -18.08 -0.22
C LEU A 20 8.04 -16.58 -0.12
N GLY A 21 7.03 -15.79 0.28
CA GLY A 21 7.18 -14.37 0.58
C GLY A 21 7.55 -13.52 -0.63
N GLY A 22 7.11 -13.91 -1.84
CA GLY A 22 7.35 -13.15 -3.08
C GLY A 22 8.78 -13.20 -3.60
N ARG A 23 9.64 -14.05 -3.06
CA ARG A 23 11.05 -14.15 -3.47
C ARG A 23 11.18 -14.49 -4.96
N GLY A 24 11.98 -13.69 -5.68
CA GLY A 24 12.21 -13.90 -7.10
C GLY A 24 11.00 -13.60 -7.99
N MET A 25 9.98 -12.91 -7.49
CA MET A 25 8.89 -12.40 -8.30
C MET A 25 9.28 -11.06 -8.91
N PHE A 26 8.99 -10.92 -10.22
CA PHE A 26 9.33 -9.71 -10.98
C PHE A 26 8.15 -9.27 -11.83
N ILE A 27 7.86 -7.98 -11.81
CA ILE A 27 6.91 -7.37 -12.74
C ILE A 27 7.73 -6.85 -13.92
N VAL A 28 7.40 -7.29 -15.13
CA VAL A 28 8.05 -6.88 -16.36
C VAL A 28 7.08 -6.14 -17.25
N TYR A 29 7.52 -5.02 -17.82
CA TYR A 29 6.68 -4.10 -18.56
C TYR A 29 6.82 -4.21 -20.08
N ASP A 30 7.87 -4.83 -20.53
CA ASP A 30 8.14 -5.08 -21.95
C ASP A 30 9.03 -6.31 -22.18
N MET A 31 9.18 -6.68 -23.45
CA MET A 31 9.95 -7.84 -23.85
C MET A 31 11.45 -7.69 -23.57
N ASP A 32 11.99 -6.48 -23.62
CA ASP A 32 13.43 -6.26 -23.39
C ASP A 32 13.78 -6.39 -21.91
N GLU A 33 12.90 -5.96 -21.04
CA GLU A 33 13.01 -6.19 -19.60
C GLU A 33 12.88 -7.69 -19.28
N MET A 34 11.92 -8.37 -19.90
CA MET A 34 11.74 -9.82 -19.73
C MET A 34 12.97 -10.61 -20.11
N LYS A 35 13.63 -10.28 -21.25
CA LYS A 35 14.87 -10.95 -21.67
C LYS A 35 16.02 -10.82 -20.66
N LYS A 36 16.08 -9.71 -19.94
CA LYS A 36 17.09 -9.46 -18.90
C LYS A 36 16.82 -10.27 -17.64
N ILE A 37 15.56 -10.31 -17.21
CA ILE A 37 15.15 -10.82 -15.89
C ILE A 37 14.87 -12.34 -15.94
N VAL A 38 14.44 -12.89 -17.06
CA VAL A 38 14.00 -14.29 -17.14
C VAL A 38 15.03 -15.30 -16.64
N ARG A 39 16.31 -15.05 -16.85
CA ARG A 39 17.40 -15.93 -16.37
C ARG A 39 17.49 -15.90 -14.86
N GLU A 40 17.43 -14.69 -14.27
CA GLU A 40 17.48 -14.51 -12.82
C GLU A 40 16.31 -15.23 -12.12
N VAL A 41 15.12 -15.20 -12.73
CA VAL A 41 13.95 -15.91 -12.21
C VAL A 41 14.16 -17.43 -12.22
N PHE A 42 14.74 -17.99 -13.28
CA PHE A 42 15.05 -19.41 -13.34
C PHE A 42 16.18 -19.83 -12.40
N ASP A 43 17.11 -18.92 -12.10
CA ASP A 43 18.22 -19.19 -11.16
C ASP A 43 17.74 -19.23 -9.70
N VAL A 44 16.64 -18.53 -9.37
CA VAL A 44 16.03 -18.56 -8.02
C VAL A 44 15.45 -19.94 -7.69
N ALA A 45 14.85 -20.62 -8.69
CA ALA A 45 14.21 -21.91 -8.51
C ALA A 45 14.53 -22.84 -9.69
N PRO A 46 15.79 -23.37 -9.79
CA PRO A 46 16.21 -24.18 -10.92
C PRO A 46 15.38 -25.44 -11.11
N GLY A 47 14.99 -25.73 -12.36
CA GLY A 47 14.22 -26.92 -12.71
C GLY A 47 12.73 -26.86 -12.33
N THR A 48 12.23 -25.74 -11.81
CA THR A 48 10.80 -25.57 -11.50
C THR A 48 10.11 -24.72 -12.57
N PRO A 49 8.80 -24.90 -12.78
CA PRO A 49 8.02 -24.04 -13.67
C PRO A 49 8.00 -22.60 -13.16
N VAL A 50 8.03 -21.65 -14.09
CA VAL A 50 7.77 -20.22 -13.83
C VAL A 50 6.41 -19.90 -14.39
N LEU A 51 5.52 -19.37 -13.55
CA LEU A 51 4.22 -18.88 -13.95
C LEU A 51 4.36 -17.48 -14.54
N LEU A 52 3.57 -17.22 -15.56
CA LEU A 52 3.42 -15.91 -16.18
C LEU A 52 1.97 -15.49 -15.98
N ASP A 53 1.75 -14.50 -15.13
CA ASP A 53 0.42 -13.98 -14.85
C ASP A 53 0.28 -12.58 -15.44
N LYS A 54 -0.89 -12.23 -15.97
CA LYS A 54 -1.21 -10.85 -16.32
C LYS A 54 -1.14 -10.00 -15.06
N PHE A 55 -0.28 -8.97 -15.06
CA PHE A 55 -0.22 -8.04 -13.95
C PHE A 55 -1.33 -6.99 -14.06
N LEU A 56 -2.12 -6.86 -13.00
CA LEU A 56 -3.23 -5.92 -12.92
C LEU A 56 -2.71 -4.56 -12.40
N GLU A 57 -2.16 -3.76 -13.30
CA GLU A 57 -1.62 -2.44 -12.94
C GLU A 57 -2.73 -1.52 -12.40
N ASP A 58 -2.44 -0.79 -11.31
CA ASP A 58 -3.39 0.08 -10.62
C ASP A 58 -4.64 -0.62 -10.03
N ALA A 59 -4.61 -1.94 -9.86
CA ALA A 59 -5.67 -2.64 -9.14
C ALA A 59 -5.61 -2.31 -7.64
N TYR A 60 -6.78 -2.20 -7.01
CA TYR A 60 -6.86 -2.16 -5.54
C TYR A 60 -6.63 -3.56 -4.98
N GLU A 61 -5.88 -3.66 -3.90
CA GLU A 61 -5.76 -4.91 -3.16
C GLU A 61 -6.59 -4.87 -1.87
N LEU A 62 -7.09 -6.04 -1.49
CA LEU A 62 -7.88 -6.25 -0.30
C LEU A 62 -7.45 -7.57 0.37
N ASP A 63 -7.01 -7.49 1.62
CA ASP A 63 -6.81 -8.64 2.49
C ASP A 63 -8.08 -8.93 3.28
N VAL A 64 -8.52 -10.19 3.30
CA VAL A 64 -9.67 -10.64 4.08
C VAL A 64 -9.22 -11.73 5.03
N ASP A 65 -9.32 -11.47 6.33
CA ASP A 65 -9.06 -12.44 7.37
C ASP A 65 -10.37 -13.10 7.82
N CYS A 66 -10.44 -14.41 7.73
CA CYS A 66 -11.59 -15.23 8.13
C CYS A 66 -11.24 -16.19 9.24
N ILE A 67 -12.24 -16.57 10.02
CA ILE A 67 -12.18 -17.65 10.99
C ILE A 67 -13.33 -18.62 10.73
N SER A 68 -13.05 -19.93 10.72
CA SER A 68 -14.04 -20.96 10.42
C SER A 68 -13.92 -22.14 11.39
N ASP A 69 -15.06 -22.72 11.78
CA ASP A 69 -15.12 -23.94 12.61
C ASP A 69 -15.54 -25.19 11.80
N GLY A 70 -15.46 -25.07 10.43
CA GLY A 70 -15.89 -26.10 9.49
C GLY A 70 -17.40 -26.09 9.19
N GLU A 71 -18.23 -25.46 10.03
CA GLU A 71 -19.67 -25.31 9.82
C GLU A 71 -20.05 -23.85 9.52
N ARG A 72 -19.41 -22.94 10.22
CA ARG A 72 -19.62 -21.48 10.08
C ARG A 72 -18.31 -20.79 9.81
N THR A 73 -18.33 -19.84 8.89
CA THR A 73 -17.23 -18.91 8.65
C THR A 73 -17.66 -17.50 9.01
N VAL A 74 -16.79 -16.76 9.69
CA VAL A 74 -16.99 -15.35 10.03
C VAL A 74 -15.79 -14.55 9.50
N ILE A 75 -16.06 -13.44 8.86
CA ILE A 75 -15.02 -12.48 8.49
C ILE A 75 -14.58 -11.74 9.75
N GLY A 76 -13.29 -11.85 10.06
CA GLY A 76 -12.64 -11.12 11.14
C GLY A 76 -12.39 -9.68 10.77
N GLY A 77 -11.99 -9.44 9.51
CA GLY A 77 -11.80 -8.10 8.97
C GLY A 77 -11.41 -8.08 7.51
N MET A 78 -11.73 -6.96 6.87
CA MET A 78 -11.32 -6.62 5.51
C MET A 78 -10.43 -5.40 5.56
N LEU A 79 -9.25 -5.50 4.96
CA LEU A 79 -8.22 -4.45 4.97
C LEU A 79 -7.92 -4.04 3.54
N GLN A 80 -8.29 -2.82 3.19
CA GLN A 80 -7.98 -2.27 1.87
C GLN A 80 -6.58 -1.67 1.88
N HIS A 81 -5.76 -2.06 0.90
CA HIS A 81 -4.42 -1.49 0.72
C HIS A 81 -4.50 -0.02 0.29
N VAL A 82 -3.59 0.79 0.79
CA VAL A 82 -3.40 2.17 0.35
C VAL A 82 -2.60 2.20 -0.94
N GLU A 83 -1.58 1.34 -1.05
CA GLU A 83 -0.83 1.11 -2.28
C GLU A 83 -1.64 0.25 -3.26
N PHE A 84 -1.35 0.42 -4.56
CA PHE A 84 -1.89 -0.45 -5.58
C PHE A 84 -1.16 -1.81 -5.61
N ALA A 85 -1.76 -2.77 -6.32
CA ALA A 85 -1.27 -4.14 -6.47
C ALA A 85 0.22 -4.20 -6.87
N GLY A 86 0.93 -5.17 -6.28
CA GLY A 86 2.34 -5.41 -6.52
C GLY A 86 3.26 -5.11 -5.33
N VAL A 87 2.71 -4.66 -4.20
CA VAL A 87 3.42 -4.53 -2.92
C VAL A 87 3.00 -5.67 -2.01
N HIS A 88 3.95 -6.32 -1.34
CA HIS A 88 3.64 -7.40 -0.40
C HIS A 88 2.70 -6.90 0.71
N SER A 89 1.68 -7.69 1.07
CA SER A 89 0.67 -7.30 2.07
C SER A 89 1.25 -6.94 3.45
N GLY A 90 2.40 -7.52 3.82
CA GLY A 90 3.15 -7.13 5.01
C GLY A 90 3.73 -5.73 4.94
N ASP A 91 4.00 -5.22 3.74
CA ASP A 91 4.67 -3.93 3.49
C ASP A 91 3.69 -2.80 3.15
N ALA A 92 2.50 -3.13 2.65
CA ALA A 92 1.48 -2.16 2.32
C ALA A 92 0.87 -1.51 3.57
N ALA A 93 0.59 -0.21 3.49
CA ALA A 93 -0.33 0.45 4.39
C ALA A 93 -1.75 -0.05 4.12
N MET A 94 -2.56 -0.24 5.16
CA MET A 94 -3.91 -0.77 5.01
C MET A 94 -4.92 -0.02 5.86
N VAL A 95 -6.14 0.07 5.37
CA VAL A 95 -7.26 0.74 6.05
C VAL A 95 -8.37 -0.26 6.33
N MET A 96 -8.88 -0.27 7.54
CA MET A 96 -10.02 -1.06 7.99
C MET A 96 -11.05 -0.17 8.68
N PRO A 97 -12.34 -0.24 8.29
CA PRO A 97 -12.90 -0.99 7.16
C PRO A 97 -12.44 -0.42 5.80
N PRO A 98 -12.68 -1.13 4.67
CA PRO A 98 -12.45 -0.59 3.32
C PRO A 98 -13.20 0.73 3.10
N HIS A 99 -12.62 1.66 2.32
CA HIS A 99 -13.16 3.04 2.24
C HIS A 99 -13.45 3.52 0.81
N THR A 100 -12.93 2.82 -0.21
CA THR A 100 -13.15 3.22 -1.62
C THR A 100 -13.94 2.19 -2.43
N LEU A 101 -14.20 1.02 -1.87
CA LEU A 101 -14.94 -0.06 -2.53
C LEU A 101 -16.45 0.10 -2.25
N SER A 102 -17.27 -0.24 -3.25
CA SER A 102 -18.74 -0.21 -3.09
C SER A 102 -19.24 -1.34 -2.18
N ASP A 103 -20.42 -1.15 -1.60
CA ASP A 103 -21.05 -2.16 -0.75
C ASP A 103 -21.33 -3.46 -1.54
N GLU A 104 -21.66 -3.36 -2.85
CA GLU A 104 -21.87 -4.49 -3.73
C GLU A 104 -20.58 -5.30 -3.93
N MET A 105 -19.44 -4.59 -4.11
CA MET A 105 -18.15 -5.25 -4.23
C MET A 105 -17.76 -5.92 -2.90
N LEU A 106 -17.96 -5.25 -1.77
CA LEU A 106 -17.70 -5.83 -0.46
C LEU A 106 -18.56 -7.06 -0.18
N GLU A 107 -19.81 -7.08 -0.62
CA GLU A 107 -20.67 -8.27 -0.51
C GLU A 107 -20.16 -9.40 -1.42
N THR A 108 -19.75 -9.10 -2.65
CA THR A 108 -19.13 -10.07 -3.56
C THR A 108 -17.89 -10.72 -2.91
N VAL A 109 -17.03 -9.92 -2.27
CA VAL A 109 -15.86 -10.39 -1.51
C VAL A 109 -16.27 -11.31 -0.35
N ARG A 110 -17.34 -10.96 0.40
CA ARG A 110 -17.85 -11.81 1.50
C ARG A 110 -18.27 -13.18 0.98
N GLN A 111 -19.10 -13.21 -0.07
CA GLN A 111 -19.60 -14.45 -0.65
C GLN A 111 -18.46 -15.31 -1.20
N ALA A 112 -17.49 -14.72 -1.89
CA ALA A 112 -16.29 -15.42 -2.37
C ALA A 112 -15.48 -16.01 -1.21
N SER A 113 -15.28 -15.25 -0.13
CA SER A 113 -14.52 -15.71 1.06
C SER A 113 -15.23 -16.85 1.78
N TYR A 114 -16.55 -16.80 1.92
CA TYR A 114 -17.33 -17.88 2.51
C TYR A 114 -17.30 -19.16 1.64
N ALA A 115 -17.41 -19.01 0.31
CA ALA A 115 -17.33 -20.13 -0.61
C ALA A 115 -15.94 -20.81 -0.55
N LEU A 116 -14.86 -20.01 -0.53
CA LEU A 116 -13.49 -20.53 -0.39
C LEU A 116 -13.27 -21.25 0.92
N ALA A 117 -13.72 -20.69 2.04
CA ALA A 117 -13.58 -21.32 3.35
C ALA A 117 -14.31 -22.67 3.41
N LYS A 118 -15.48 -22.75 2.79
CA LYS A 118 -16.28 -23.99 2.71
C LYS A 118 -15.61 -25.03 1.82
N GLU A 119 -15.22 -24.64 0.60
CA GLU A 119 -14.62 -25.57 -0.39
C GLU A 119 -13.27 -26.13 0.10
N LEU A 120 -12.49 -25.32 0.82
CA LEU A 120 -11.22 -25.72 1.40
C LEU A 120 -11.36 -26.39 2.78
N GLU A 121 -12.60 -26.62 3.26
CA GLU A 121 -12.88 -27.23 4.57
C GLU A 121 -12.10 -26.58 5.71
N VAL A 122 -12.01 -25.24 5.73
CA VAL A 122 -11.16 -24.51 6.66
C VAL A 122 -11.64 -24.69 8.11
N VAL A 123 -10.72 -25.11 8.99
CA VAL A 123 -10.88 -25.10 10.44
C VAL A 123 -9.76 -24.25 11.05
N GLY A 124 -10.11 -23.11 11.64
CA GLY A 124 -9.15 -22.11 12.12
C GLY A 124 -9.19 -20.84 11.30
N LEU A 125 -8.03 -20.26 11.01
CA LEU A 125 -7.88 -19.02 10.28
C LEU A 125 -7.61 -19.24 8.79
N MET A 126 -8.14 -18.34 7.98
CA MET A 126 -7.86 -18.22 6.55
C MET A 126 -7.67 -16.75 6.20
N ASN A 127 -6.68 -16.44 5.39
CA ASN A 127 -6.50 -15.15 4.74
C ASN A 127 -6.68 -15.31 3.25
N VAL A 128 -7.42 -14.39 2.63
CA VAL A 128 -7.58 -14.32 1.19
C VAL A 128 -7.12 -12.95 0.72
N GLN A 129 -6.28 -12.93 -0.30
CA GLN A 129 -5.85 -11.71 -0.98
C GLN A 129 -6.59 -11.57 -2.30
N TYR A 130 -7.26 -10.44 -2.46
CA TYR A 130 -8.01 -10.08 -3.65
C TYR A 130 -7.38 -8.88 -4.34
N ALA A 131 -7.53 -8.83 -5.66
CA ALA A 131 -7.35 -7.61 -6.45
C ALA A 131 -8.70 -7.22 -7.07
N ILE A 132 -8.97 -5.92 -7.11
CA ILE A 132 -10.16 -5.36 -7.75
C ILE A 132 -9.70 -4.42 -8.87
N LYS A 133 -10.12 -4.71 -10.10
CA LYS A 133 -9.79 -3.92 -11.28
C LYS A 133 -11.02 -3.82 -12.18
N ASP A 134 -11.36 -2.58 -12.57
CA ASP A 134 -12.49 -2.31 -13.48
C ASP A 134 -13.82 -2.99 -13.02
N ASP A 135 -14.09 -2.91 -11.69
CA ASP A 135 -15.21 -3.54 -10.99
C ASP A 135 -15.26 -5.09 -11.06
N GLU A 136 -14.16 -5.72 -11.44
CA GLU A 136 -14.00 -7.17 -11.40
C GLU A 136 -13.16 -7.62 -10.22
N LEU A 137 -13.57 -8.72 -9.57
CA LEU A 137 -12.89 -9.34 -8.44
C LEU A 137 -11.97 -10.47 -8.91
N TYR A 138 -10.70 -10.38 -8.55
CA TYR A 138 -9.67 -11.38 -8.81
C TYR A 138 -9.15 -11.95 -7.50
N ILE A 139 -8.93 -13.27 -7.43
CA ILE A 139 -8.27 -13.93 -6.31
C ILE A 139 -6.77 -14.00 -6.61
N ILE A 140 -5.95 -13.38 -5.76
CA ILE A 140 -4.50 -13.46 -5.85
C ILE A 140 -4.01 -14.76 -5.22
N GLU A 141 -4.38 -14.97 -3.92
CA GLU A 141 -4.05 -16.19 -3.21
C GLU A 141 -4.97 -16.44 -2.02
N VAL A 142 -5.06 -17.71 -1.62
CA VAL A 142 -5.78 -18.15 -0.42
C VAL A 142 -4.80 -18.85 0.51
N ASN A 143 -4.76 -18.40 1.75
CA ASN A 143 -3.86 -18.90 2.78
C ASN A 143 -4.66 -19.48 3.94
N PRO A 144 -4.93 -20.80 4.02
CA PRO A 144 -5.66 -21.42 5.14
C PRO A 144 -4.77 -21.57 6.37
N ARG A 145 -4.33 -20.45 6.89
CA ARG A 145 -3.44 -20.28 8.05
C ARG A 145 -3.60 -18.89 8.64
N ALA A 146 -3.00 -18.66 9.82
CA ALA A 146 -2.89 -17.32 10.37
C ALA A 146 -2.09 -16.38 9.44
N SER A 147 -2.60 -15.19 9.21
CA SER A 147 -1.94 -14.11 8.48
C SER A 147 -1.16 -13.20 9.45
N ARG A 148 -0.35 -12.30 8.89
CA ARG A 148 0.32 -11.24 9.66
C ARG A 148 -0.63 -10.13 10.08
N THR A 149 -1.78 -9.98 9.40
CA THR A 149 -2.81 -8.99 9.70
C THR A 149 -3.69 -9.39 10.88
N ILE A 150 -3.72 -10.66 11.29
CA ILE A 150 -4.54 -11.15 12.42
C ILE A 150 -4.30 -10.38 13.73
N PRO A 151 -3.08 -10.06 14.16
CA PRO A 151 -2.87 -9.26 15.37
C PRO A 151 -3.44 -7.85 15.25
N PHE A 152 -3.32 -7.22 14.08
CA PHE A 152 -3.88 -5.92 13.78
C PHE A 152 -5.41 -5.96 13.81
N VAL A 153 -6.02 -6.86 13.04
CA VAL A 153 -7.49 -7.06 12.99
C VAL A 153 -8.04 -7.33 14.39
N SER A 154 -7.41 -8.25 15.14
CA SER A 154 -7.83 -8.59 16.50
C SER A 154 -7.90 -7.37 17.42
N LYS A 155 -6.92 -6.47 17.32
CA LYS A 155 -6.90 -5.21 18.08
C LYS A 155 -7.97 -4.24 17.59
N ALA A 156 -8.13 -4.12 16.26
CA ALA A 156 -9.09 -3.21 15.66
C ALA A 156 -10.55 -3.55 16.01
N ILE A 157 -10.90 -4.83 16.11
CA ILE A 157 -12.27 -5.25 16.45
C ILE A 157 -12.44 -5.62 17.94
N GLY A 158 -11.36 -5.64 18.73
CA GLY A 158 -11.40 -6.02 20.14
C GLY A 158 -11.63 -7.51 20.39
N VAL A 159 -11.40 -8.39 19.40
CA VAL A 159 -11.60 -9.84 19.49
C VAL A 159 -10.28 -10.58 19.26
N PRO A 160 -9.83 -11.45 20.17
CA PRO A 160 -8.56 -12.16 20.05
C PRO A 160 -8.67 -13.35 19.07
N LEU A 161 -8.69 -13.08 17.76
CA LEU A 161 -8.95 -14.08 16.71
C LEU A 161 -8.01 -15.28 16.77
N ALA A 162 -6.73 -15.09 17.04
CA ALA A 162 -5.78 -16.19 17.15
C ALA A 162 -6.11 -17.14 18.33
N LYS A 163 -6.58 -16.57 19.46
CA LYS A 163 -7.04 -17.37 20.60
C LYS A 163 -8.31 -18.15 20.26
N LEU A 164 -9.27 -17.52 19.58
CA LEU A 164 -10.48 -18.20 19.12
C LEU A 164 -10.13 -19.34 18.16
N ALA A 165 -9.25 -19.08 17.20
CA ALA A 165 -8.80 -20.09 16.24
C ALA A 165 -8.16 -21.31 16.92
N SER A 166 -7.32 -21.10 17.94
CA SER A 166 -6.72 -22.21 18.70
C SER A 166 -7.78 -23.06 19.40
N ARG A 167 -8.83 -22.45 19.95
CA ARG A 167 -9.95 -23.15 20.58
C ARG A 167 -10.80 -23.91 19.56
N ILE A 168 -11.02 -23.32 18.38
CA ILE A 168 -11.73 -23.97 17.27
C ILE A 168 -10.96 -25.20 16.80
N MET A 169 -9.65 -25.09 16.62
CA MET A 169 -8.79 -26.21 16.25
C MET A 169 -8.76 -27.32 17.33
N ALA A 170 -9.07 -26.98 18.59
CA ALA A 170 -9.28 -27.92 19.67
C ALA A 170 -10.71 -28.50 19.74
N GLY A 171 -11.60 -28.13 18.78
CA GLY A 171 -12.94 -28.72 18.65
C GLY A 171 -14.10 -27.83 19.12
N GLU A 172 -13.84 -26.62 19.63
CA GLU A 172 -14.92 -25.70 20.00
C GLU A 172 -15.56 -25.06 18.77
N LYS A 173 -16.81 -24.60 18.89
CA LYS A 173 -17.54 -23.99 17.80
C LYS A 173 -17.65 -22.47 17.98
N LEU A 174 -17.67 -21.72 16.85
CA LEU A 174 -17.81 -20.27 16.86
C LEU A 174 -19.05 -19.78 17.62
N LYS A 175 -20.14 -20.55 17.56
CA LYS A 175 -21.36 -20.28 18.31
C LYS A 175 -21.11 -20.27 19.83
N ASP A 176 -20.37 -21.23 20.33
CA ASP A 176 -20.10 -21.38 21.76
C ASP A 176 -19.08 -20.33 22.24
N LEU A 177 -18.23 -19.87 21.32
CA LEU A 177 -17.26 -18.81 21.54
C LEU A 177 -17.88 -17.40 21.46
N GLY A 178 -19.14 -17.27 21.05
CA GLY A 178 -19.84 -15.98 20.95
C GLY A 178 -19.39 -15.10 19.77
N PHE A 179 -18.67 -15.65 18.79
CA PHE A 179 -18.22 -14.91 17.60
C PHE A 179 -18.90 -15.47 16.34
N THR A 180 -20.09 -14.95 16.04
CA THR A 180 -20.95 -15.50 15.00
C THR A 180 -21.24 -14.56 13.83
N LYS A 181 -20.74 -13.32 13.89
CA LYS A 181 -20.91 -12.30 12.85
C LYS A 181 -19.71 -11.38 12.76
N GLU A 182 -19.49 -10.81 11.57
CA GLU A 182 -18.50 -9.76 11.33
C GLU A 182 -18.72 -8.55 12.25
N ILE A 183 -17.63 -7.98 12.75
CA ILE A 183 -17.63 -6.74 13.53
C ILE A 183 -16.97 -5.65 12.68
N ILE A 184 -17.76 -4.65 12.31
CA ILE A 184 -17.25 -3.45 11.65
C ILE A 184 -16.99 -2.40 12.73
N PRO A 185 -15.76 -1.97 12.97
CA PRO A 185 -15.46 -0.98 13.99
C PRO A 185 -16.09 0.38 13.64
N PRO A 186 -16.54 1.17 14.63
CA PRO A 186 -17.12 2.51 14.40
C PRO A 186 -16.05 3.59 14.21
N TYR A 187 -14.86 3.21 13.82
CA TYR A 187 -13.70 4.05 13.58
C TYR A 187 -12.83 3.44 12.49
N TRP A 188 -11.93 4.24 11.97
CA TRP A 188 -10.92 3.80 11.03
C TRP A 188 -9.69 3.29 11.77
N ALA A 189 -9.20 2.12 11.38
CA ALA A 189 -7.92 1.58 11.82
C ALA A 189 -6.98 1.56 10.63
N VAL A 190 -5.86 2.26 10.72
CA VAL A 190 -4.83 2.31 9.69
C VAL A 190 -3.60 1.56 10.16
N LYS A 191 -3.22 0.53 9.42
CA LYS A 191 -1.96 -0.20 9.56
C LYS A 191 -0.89 0.51 8.75
N GLU A 192 0.26 0.77 9.35
CA GLU A 192 1.43 1.25 8.63
C GLU A 192 2.62 0.33 8.94
N SER A 193 3.41 0.03 7.92
CA SER A 193 4.53 -0.89 8.03
C SER A 193 5.78 -0.21 8.53
N VAL A 194 6.57 -0.91 9.35
CA VAL A 194 7.84 -0.43 9.87
C VAL A 194 8.98 -1.12 9.14
N PHE A 195 9.86 -0.32 8.53
CA PHE A 195 10.98 -0.80 7.74
C PHE A 195 12.32 -0.59 8.45
N PRO A 196 13.21 -1.60 8.47
CA PRO A 196 14.51 -1.52 9.11
C PRO A 196 15.60 -0.92 8.23
N PHE A 197 15.24 -0.17 7.17
CA PHE A 197 16.19 0.30 6.16
C PHE A 197 17.38 1.07 6.74
N ASN A 198 17.18 1.84 7.82
CA ASN A 198 18.24 2.57 8.50
C ASN A 198 19.30 1.65 9.12
N ARG A 199 18.98 0.38 9.36
CA ARG A 199 19.90 -0.62 9.95
C ARG A 199 20.64 -1.44 8.89
N PHE A 200 20.19 -1.39 7.64
CA PHE A 200 20.76 -2.14 6.51
C PHE A 200 21.11 -1.21 5.36
N PRO A 201 22.20 -0.40 5.50
CA PRO A 201 22.64 0.49 4.43
C PRO A 201 22.93 -0.31 3.15
N GLY A 202 22.41 0.15 2.01
CA GLY A 202 22.57 -0.50 0.72
C GLY A 202 21.53 -1.59 0.38
N ALA A 203 20.65 -1.96 1.31
CA ALA A 203 19.51 -2.81 0.96
C ALA A 203 18.55 -2.08 0.02
N PRO A 204 17.94 -2.80 -0.95
CA PRO A 204 16.92 -2.19 -1.83
C PRO A 204 15.74 -1.67 -1.01
N ILE A 205 15.38 -0.39 -1.20
CA ILE A 205 14.30 0.29 -0.46
C ILE A 205 12.96 0.19 -1.21
N MET A 206 12.96 -0.42 -2.37
CA MET A 206 11.77 -0.57 -3.20
C MET A 206 10.77 -1.54 -2.58
N LEU A 207 9.51 -1.13 -2.48
CA LEU A 207 8.40 -2.03 -2.19
C LEU A 207 8.13 -2.89 -3.42
N SER A 208 7.95 -4.18 -3.19
CA SER A 208 7.80 -5.20 -4.23
C SER A 208 6.95 -6.35 -3.68
N PRO A 209 6.66 -7.38 -4.47
CA PRO A 209 6.04 -8.59 -3.94
C PRO A 209 6.85 -9.29 -2.84
N GLU A 210 8.16 -8.99 -2.71
CA GLU A 210 9.01 -9.51 -1.64
C GLU A 210 8.95 -8.62 -0.40
N MET A 211 8.61 -9.21 0.76
CA MET A 211 8.45 -8.50 2.02
C MET A 211 9.75 -7.94 2.58
N ARG A 212 9.71 -6.68 3.04
CA ARG A 212 10.84 -5.92 3.64
C ARG A 212 10.57 -5.44 5.06
N SER A 213 9.32 -5.30 5.47
CA SER A 213 8.95 -4.80 6.80
C SER A 213 9.30 -5.79 7.91
N THR A 214 9.55 -5.25 9.10
CA THR A 214 9.87 -6.03 10.32
C THR A 214 8.83 -5.85 11.42
N GLY A 215 7.86 -4.98 11.23
CA GLY A 215 6.80 -4.70 12.18
C GLY A 215 5.73 -3.80 11.57
N GLU A 216 4.75 -3.46 12.40
CA GLU A 216 3.64 -2.60 12.03
C GLU A 216 3.22 -1.72 13.19
N VAL A 217 2.59 -0.60 12.88
CA VAL A 217 1.95 0.31 13.83
C VAL A 217 0.49 0.52 13.45
N MET A 218 -0.30 1.07 14.37
CA MET A 218 -1.73 1.30 14.19
C MET A 218 -2.09 2.74 14.52
N GLY A 219 -2.78 3.41 13.59
CA GLY A 219 -3.49 4.65 13.84
C GLY A 219 -4.99 4.39 13.95
N LEU A 220 -5.65 4.95 14.97
CA LEU A 220 -7.08 4.83 15.20
C LEU A 220 -7.73 6.20 15.33
N ASP A 221 -8.78 6.43 14.57
CA ASP A 221 -9.62 7.64 14.69
C ASP A 221 -10.99 7.46 14.02
N LYS A 222 -11.94 8.34 14.35
CA LYS A 222 -13.23 8.46 13.64
C LYS A 222 -13.08 9.11 12.26
N ASN A 223 -11.98 9.82 12.04
CA ASN A 223 -11.62 10.42 10.76
C ASN A 223 -10.44 9.61 10.15
N ILE A 224 -10.58 9.18 8.91
CA ILE A 224 -9.57 8.36 8.22
C ILE A 224 -8.24 9.10 8.06
N GLY A 225 -8.26 10.40 7.74
CA GLY A 225 -7.05 11.21 7.60
C GLY A 225 -6.26 11.31 8.91
N VAL A 226 -6.96 11.49 10.05
CA VAL A 226 -6.33 11.50 11.38
C VAL A 226 -5.78 10.11 11.73
N ALA A 227 -6.52 9.03 11.46
CA ALA A 227 -6.04 7.68 11.68
C ALA A 227 -4.76 7.41 10.85
N PHE A 228 -4.75 7.84 9.58
CA PHE A 228 -3.59 7.74 8.71
C PHE A 228 -2.40 8.56 9.24
N ALA A 229 -2.62 9.81 9.62
CA ALA A 229 -1.55 10.65 10.17
C ALA A 229 -0.95 10.06 11.45
N LYS A 230 -1.78 9.51 12.35
CA LYS A 230 -1.32 8.81 13.56
C LYS A 230 -0.45 7.60 13.23
N SER A 231 -0.80 6.81 12.22
CA SER A 231 0.02 5.67 11.78
C SER A 231 1.36 6.12 11.21
N GLN A 232 1.37 7.16 10.38
CA GLN A 232 2.60 7.74 9.81
C GLN A 232 3.53 8.30 10.91
N MET A 233 2.99 9.01 11.90
CA MET A 233 3.79 9.51 13.03
C MET A 233 4.46 8.38 13.83
N ALA A 234 3.81 7.23 13.94
CA ALA A 234 4.33 6.07 14.65
C ALA A 234 5.34 5.26 13.82
N ALA A 235 5.18 5.19 12.50
CA ALA A 235 6.02 4.38 11.61
C ALA A 235 7.37 5.01 11.28
N LYS A 236 7.43 6.35 11.20
CA LYS A 236 8.59 7.15 10.74
C LYS A 236 9.11 6.74 9.34
N PRO A 237 9.46 7.71 8.47
CA PRO A 237 9.42 9.16 8.76
C PRO A 237 8.00 9.70 8.92
N ALA A 238 7.79 10.56 9.91
CA ALA A 238 6.50 11.19 10.16
C ALA A 238 6.12 12.21 9.07
N LEU A 239 4.82 12.51 8.95
CA LEU A 239 4.36 13.64 8.15
C LEU A 239 4.97 14.95 8.68
N PRO A 240 5.45 15.85 7.80
CA PRO A 240 5.99 17.15 8.23
C PRO A 240 4.86 18.10 8.63
N ASP A 241 5.19 19.05 9.49
CA ASP A 241 4.32 20.14 9.90
C ASP A 241 4.48 21.41 9.03
N SER A 242 5.55 21.50 8.25
CA SER A 242 5.86 22.65 7.39
C SER A 242 6.91 22.32 6.33
N GLY A 243 7.19 23.26 5.43
CA GLY A 243 8.24 23.18 4.41
C GLY A 243 7.71 23.03 2.99
N ASP A 244 8.56 22.59 2.07
CA ASP A 244 8.21 22.43 0.66
C ASP A 244 7.85 20.97 0.34
N VAL A 245 6.80 20.78 -0.45
CA VAL A 245 6.33 19.46 -0.91
C VAL A 245 6.62 19.27 -2.38
N PHE A 246 7.36 18.23 -2.75
CA PHE A 246 7.58 17.88 -4.15
C PHE A 246 6.47 16.96 -4.66
N ILE A 247 5.82 17.32 -5.76
CA ILE A 247 4.71 16.58 -6.38
C ILE A 247 5.06 16.23 -7.83
N SER A 248 5.13 14.92 -8.11
CA SER A 248 5.31 14.37 -9.46
C SER A 248 4.40 13.17 -9.64
N VAL A 249 3.35 13.34 -10.43
CA VAL A 249 2.29 12.32 -10.57
C VAL A 249 2.08 11.94 -12.04
N LYS A 250 1.62 10.69 -12.25
CA LYS A 250 1.20 10.20 -13.58
C LYS A 250 -0.02 10.97 -14.08
N ASP A 251 -0.28 10.89 -15.39
CA ASP A 251 -1.33 11.69 -16.03
C ASP A 251 -2.73 11.41 -15.45
N ALA A 252 -3.05 10.16 -15.15
CA ALA A 252 -4.32 9.77 -14.56
C ALA A 252 -4.58 10.39 -13.17
N ASP A 253 -3.52 10.72 -12.42
CA ASP A 253 -3.63 11.27 -11.06
C ASP A 253 -3.64 12.79 -11.01
N LYS A 254 -3.40 13.47 -12.14
CA LYS A 254 -3.18 14.92 -12.19
C LYS A 254 -4.35 15.75 -11.66
N GLU A 255 -5.59 15.38 -11.97
CA GLU A 255 -6.77 16.13 -11.50
C GLU A 255 -6.92 16.05 -9.97
N ARG A 256 -6.72 14.86 -9.41
CA ARG A 256 -6.74 14.68 -7.95
C ARG A 256 -5.55 15.39 -7.28
N ALA A 257 -4.39 15.39 -7.91
CA ALA A 257 -3.20 16.09 -7.42
C ALA A 257 -3.40 17.61 -7.32
N VAL A 258 -4.27 18.21 -8.15
CA VAL A 258 -4.65 19.63 -8.02
C VAL A 258 -5.31 19.91 -6.67
N GLN A 259 -6.23 19.06 -6.23
CA GLN A 259 -6.90 19.23 -4.92
C GLN A 259 -5.92 19.06 -3.77
N ILE A 260 -5.05 18.06 -3.86
CA ILE A 260 -3.96 17.82 -2.89
C ILE A 260 -3.04 19.04 -2.78
N ALA A 261 -2.58 19.57 -3.92
CA ALA A 261 -1.69 20.74 -3.96
C ALA A 261 -2.38 22.00 -3.39
N LYS A 262 -3.68 22.20 -3.66
CA LYS A 262 -4.48 23.27 -3.03
C LYS A 262 -4.57 23.12 -1.52
N GLY A 263 -4.86 21.90 -1.04
CA GLY A 263 -4.90 21.61 0.39
C GLY A 263 -3.57 21.89 1.07
N LEU A 264 -2.45 21.42 0.52
CA LEU A 264 -1.11 21.69 1.04
C LEU A 264 -0.77 23.18 1.05
N SER A 265 -1.08 23.91 -0.04
CA SER A 265 -0.87 25.35 -0.09
C SER A 265 -1.70 26.10 0.95
N ALA A 266 -2.93 25.68 1.21
CA ALA A 266 -3.78 26.26 2.23
C ALA A 266 -3.25 26.02 3.65
N LEU A 267 -2.50 24.95 3.85
CA LEU A 267 -1.80 24.62 5.10
C LEU A 267 -0.43 25.31 5.23
N GLY A 268 -0.04 26.14 4.25
CA GLY A 268 1.21 26.90 4.28
C GLY A 268 2.43 26.18 3.70
N PHE A 269 2.26 25.00 3.10
CA PHE A 269 3.35 24.31 2.41
C PHE A 269 3.67 24.97 1.07
N GLY A 270 4.97 25.10 0.75
CA GLY A 270 5.42 25.44 -0.59
C GLY A 270 5.26 24.25 -1.54
N VAL A 271 4.85 24.48 -2.78
CA VAL A 271 4.65 23.43 -3.78
C VAL A 271 5.77 23.44 -4.82
N LEU A 272 6.43 22.30 -4.98
CA LEU A 272 7.43 22.02 -6.01
C LEU A 272 6.87 20.94 -6.93
N ALA A 273 7.06 21.06 -8.23
CA ALA A 273 6.58 20.05 -9.17
C ALA A 273 7.43 19.95 -10.43
N THR A 274 7.41 18.79 -11.08
CA THR A 274 7.96 18.65 -12.43
C THR A 274 7.20 19.54 -13.42
N VAL A 275 7.84 19.94 -14.53
CA VAL A 275 7.29 20.93 -15.49
C VAL A 275 5.88 20.56 -15.95
N GLY A 276 5.62 19.27 -16.24
CA GLY A 276 4.29 18.81 -16.71
C GLY A 276 3.20 19.00 -15.64
N THR A 277 3.45 18.56 -14.42
CA THR A 277 2.55 18.72 -13.26
C THR A 277 2.42 20.19 -12.88
N GLY A 278 3.51 20.94 -12.87
CA GLY A 278 3.53 22.36 -12.52
C GLY A 278 2.75 23.24 -13.48
N LYS A 279 2.72 22.94 -14.79
CA LYS A 279 1.85 23.63 -15.75
C LYS A 279 0.37 23.53 -15.38
N LEU A 280 -0.07 22.32 -14.97
CA LEU A 280 -1.44 22.11 -14.54
C LEU A 280 -1.75 22.87 -13.26
N PHE A 281 -0.84 22.84 -12.29
CA PHE A 281 -1.01 23.56 -11.03
C PHE A 281 -1.14 25.07 -11.23
N LYS A 282 -0.27 25.68 -12.07
CA LYS A 282 -0.36 27.10 -12.43
C LYS A 282 -1.68 27.46 -13.09
N LYS A 283 -2.17 26.60 -14.01
CA LYS A 283 -3.49 26.77 -14.66
C LYS A 283 -4.64 26.79 -13.66
N ASN A 284 -4.47 26.10 -12.53
CA ASN A 284 -5.46 26.01 -11.44
C ASN A 284 -5.21 27.04 -10.30
N GLY A 285 -4.35 28.03 -10.52
CA GLY A 285 -4.10 29.12 -9.58
C GLY A 285 -3.21 28.75 -8.39
N ILE A 286 -2.45 27.66 -8.48
CA ILE A 286 -1.53 27.23 -7.42
C ILE A 286 -0.15 27.83 -7.70
N ASP A 287 0.43 28.51 -6.71
CA ASP A 287 1.83 28.94 -6.79
C ASP A 287 2.74 27.71 -6.70
N VAL A 288 3.57 27.50 -7.72
CA VAL A 288 4.42 26.31 -7.83
C VAL A 288 5.76 26.65 -8.46
N LYS A 289 6.83 26.16 -7.83
CA LYS A 289 8.19 26.23 -8.39
C LYS A 289 8.47 24.95 -9.20
N ASN A 290 8.94 25.13 -10.44
CA ASN A 290 9.27 23.99 -11.29
C ASN A 290 10.63 23.39 -10.92
N VAL A 291 10.71 22.06 -10.93
CA VAL A 291 11.89 21.26 -10.70
C VAL A 291 12.14 20.36 -11.91
N CYS A 292 13.39 20.19 -12.34
CA CYS A 292 13.74 19.31 -13.45
C CYS A 292 13.44 17.85 -13.09
N ARG A 293 13.06 17.04 -14.10
CA ARG A 293 13.09 15.58 -13.95
C ARG A 293 14.54 15.12 -13.82
N LEU A 294 14.77 13.95 -13.24
CA LEU A 294 16.12 13.37 -13.08
C LEU A 294 16.85 13.25 -14.43
N SER A 295 16.13 12.94 -15.50
CA SER A 295 16.66 12.83 -16.87
C SER A 295 16.84 14.15 -17.61
N GLU A 296 16.31 15.27 -17.08
CA GLU A 296 16.29 16.58 -17.78
C GLU A 296 17.39 17.54 -17.31
N GLY A 297 18.00 17.28 -16.15
CA GLY A 297 19.09 18.10 -15.63
C GLY A 297 18.96 18.51 -14.16
N ARG A 298 19.55 19.66 -13.80
CA ARG A 298 19.63 20.18 -12.42
C ARG A 298 19.14 21.64 -12.36
N PRO A 299 18.59 22.08 -11.20
CA PRO A 299 18.32 21.28 -10.00
C PRO A 299 17.14 20.33 -10.19
N ASN A 300 17.30 19.10 -9.72
CA ASN A 300 16.22 18.10 -9.67
C ASN A 300 15.86 17.77 -8.20
N VAL A 301 14.91 16.87 -8.01
CA VAL A 301 14.42 16.55 -6.66
C VAL A 301 15.52 15.96 -5.76
N ILE A 302 16.48 15.19 -6.30
CA ILE A 302 17.60 14.64 -5.53
C ILE A 302 18.48 15.77 -4.97
N ASP A 303 18.74 16.80 -5.78
CA ASP A 303 19.50 17.97 -5.32
C ASP A 303 18.76 18.69 -4.17
N LEU A 304 17.43 18.79 -4.28
CA LEU A 304 16.60 19.44 -3.25
C LEU A 304 16.56 18.61 -1.94
N ILE A 305 16.44 17.29 -2.05
CA ILE A 305 16.52 16.37 -0.90
C ILE A 305 17.85 16.55 -0.16
N LYS A 306 18.99 16.46 -0.88
CA LYS A 306 20.33 16.61 -0.33
C LYS A 306 20.58 17.97 0.34
N ASN A 307 19.88 19.00 -0.10
CA ASN A 307 19.96 20.34 0.48
C ASN A 307 18.86 20.60 1.54
N ASN A 308 18.14 19.58 2.00
CA ASN A 308 17.06 19.67 2.99
C ASN A 308 15.98 20.70 2.62
N LYS A 309 15.65 20.81 1.31
CA LYS A 309 14.63 21.72 0.78
C LYS A 309 13.31 21.04 0.41
N VAL A 310 13.12 19.80 0.83
CA VAL A 310 11.89 19.04 0.63
C VAL A 310 11.53 18.35 1.94
N SER A 311 10.31 18.51 2.38
CA SER A 311 9.79 17.92 3.63
C SER A 311 8.88 16.71 3.37
N LEU A 312 8.20 16.69 2.23
CA LEU A 312 7.29 15.62 1.81
C LEU A 312 7.43 15.40 0.30
N ILE A 313 7.34 14.15 -0.12
CA ILE A 313 7.35 13.78 -1.53
C ILE A 313 6.05 13.04 -1.86
N ILE A 314 5.37 13.47 -2.92
CA ILE A 314 4.24 12.78 -3.53
C ILE A 314 4.67 12.36 -4.92
N ASN A 315 4.87 11.06 -5.14
CA ASN A 315 5.37 10.55 -6.40
C ASN A 315 4.62 9.29 -6.83
N THR A 316 3.76 9.42 -7.87
CA THR A 316 3.01 8.30 -8.45
C THR A 316 3.55 7.99 -9.84
N PRO A 317 4.52 7.06 -9.97
CA PRO A 317 5.16 6.77 -11.24
C PRO A 317 4.28 5.92 -12.15
N GLN A 318 4.57 5.93 -13.47
CA GLN A 318 3.97 5.05 -14.46
C GLN A 318 5.03 4.58 -15.45
N GLY A 319 5.09 3.26 -15.72
CA GLY A 319 6.04 2.64 -16.64
C GLY A 319 7.44 2.42 -16.05
N THR A 320 8.37 1.86 -16.84
CA THR A 320 9.70 1.39 -16.39
C THR A 320 10.64 2.52 -15.98
N VAL A 321 10.81 3.54 -16.84
CA VAL A 321 11.77 4.64 -16.59
C VAL A 321 11.37 5.51 -15.40
N PRO A 322 10.10 5.96 -15.25
CA PRO A 322 9.66 6.66 -14.05
C PRO A 322 9.83 5.85 -12.77
N ARG A 323 9.68 4.52 -12.81
CA ARG A 323 9.92 3.65 -11.63
C ARG A 323 11.38 3.55 -11.23
N GLN A 324 12.32 3.56 -12.19
CA GLN A 324 13.76 3.65 -11.87
C GLN A 324 14.07 4.97 -11.16
N ASN A 325 13.55 6.08 -11.67
CA ASN A 325 13.68 7.40 -11.05
C ASN A 325 13.06 7.44 -9.64
N GLU A 326 11.92 6.75 -9.44
CA GLU A 326 11.30 6.59 -8.12
C GLU A 326 12.25 5.92 -7.12
N ASN A 327 12.95 4.87 -7.54
CA ASN A 327 13.87 4.16 -6.68
C ASN A 327 15.00 5.07 -6.18
N GLU A 328 15.55 5.93 -7.05
CA GLU A 328 16.55 6.91 -6.66
C GLU A 328 15.97 7.95 -5.69
N ILE A 329 14.79 8.49 -6.01
CA ILE A 329 14.09 9.47 -5.17
C ILE A 329 13.80 8.86 -3.79
N ARG A 330 13.24 7.66 -3.75
CA ARG A 330 12.88 6.95 -2.51
C ARG A 330 14.12 6.65 -1.67
N THR A 331 15.18 6.15 -2.30
CA THR A 331 16.44 5.87 -1.62
C THR A 331 17.03 7.11 -0.97
N GLU A 332 17.05 8.24 -1.69
CA GLU A 332 17.61 9.46 -1.15
C GLU A 332 16.70 10.09 -0.08
N ALA A 333 15.39 10.07 -0.27
CA ALA A 333 14.44 10.56 0.73
C ALA A 333 14.53 9.79 2.06
N MET A 334 14.66 8.47 2.01
CA MET A 334 14.82 7.67 3.22
C MET A 334 16.14 7.96 3.96
N LYS A 335 17.25 8.18 3.24
CA LYS A 335 18.51 8.61 3.87
C LYS A 335 18.36 9.94 4.62
N HIS A 336 17.50 10.82 4.13
CA HIS A 336 17.21 12.13 4.71
C HIS A 336 15.97 12.13 5.62
N ASN A 337 15.40 10.96 5.91
CA ASN A 337 14.21 10.79 6.76
C ASN A 337 13.00 11.61 6.28
N ILE A 338 12.78 11.67 4.95
CA ILE A 338 11.66 12.37 4.30
C ILE A 338 10.56 11.38 3.99
N CYS A 339 9.32 11.73 4.35
CA CYS A 339 8.12 10.95 4.06
C CYS A 339 7.79 10.96 2.57
N ILE A 340 7.42 9.79 2.02
CA ILE A 340 7.01 9.64 0.62
C ILE A 340 5.63 9.01 0.55
N MET A 341 4.74 9.63 -0.24
CA MET A 341 3.46 9.08 -0.65
C MET A 341 3.56 8.58 -2.10
N THR A 342 3.29 7.30 -2.29
CA THR A 342 3.43 6.62 -3.59
C THR A 342 2.11 6.46 -4.32
N THR A 343 1.00 6.77 -3.65
CA THR A 343 -0.35 6.78 -4.23
C THR A 343 -1.06 8.09 -3.98
N ILE A 344 -1.99 8.42 -4.88
CA ILE A 344 -2.82 9.61 -4.74
C ILE A 344 -3.76 9.50 -3.53
N SER A 345 -4.16 8.29 -3.16
CA SER A 345 -5.01 8.02 -2.00
C SER A 345 -4.27 8.31 -0.69
N ALA A 346 -3.02 7.84 -0.56
CA ALA A 346 -2.16 8.16 0.59
C ALA A 346 -1.92 9.67 0.71
N ALA A 347 -1.64 10.35 -0.42
CA ALA A 347 -1.43 11.78 -0.45
C ALA A 347 -2.69 12.56 -0.02
N SER A 348 -3.88 12.12 -0.43
CA SER A 348 -5.15 12.72 0.01
C SER A 348 -5.36 12.55 1.52
N ALA A 349 -5.19 11.32 2.02
CA ALA A 349 -5.31 11.03 3.46
C ALA A 349 -4.29 11.83 4.30
N ALA A 350 -3.07 12.01 3.78
CA ALA A 350 -2.05 12.83 4.43
C ALA A 350 -2.49 14.31 4.55
N VAL A 351 -3.04 14.90 3.47
CA VAL A 351 -3.55 16.28 3.50
C VAL A 351 -4.72 16.42 4.47
N ASP A 352 -5.66 15.48 4.47
CA ASP A 352 -6.79 15.48 5.40
C ASP A 352 -6.31 15.39 6.84
N GLY A 353 -5.35 14.51 7.13
CA GLY A 353 -4.74 14.37 8.45
C GLY A 353 -4.00 15.64 8.89
N LEU A 354 -3.17 16.21 8.02
CA LEU A 354 -2.43 17.45 8.30
C LEU A 354 -3.39 18.62 8.58
N SER A 355 -4.49 18.75 7.81
CA SER A 355 -5.46 19.83 8.00
C SER A 355 -6.08 19.81 9.41
N LEU A 356 -6.37 18.62 9.92
CA LEU A 356 -6.98 18.46 11.24
C LEU A 356 -5.97 18.61 12.39
N ILE A 357 -4.72 18.19 12.20
CA ILE A 357 -3.65 18.43 13.16
C ILE A 357 -3.39 19.94 13.29
N HIS A 358 -3.29 20.67 12.18
CA HIS A 358 -3.10 22.13 12.18
C HIS A 358 -4.29 22.89 12.83
N ILE A 359 -5.51 22.38 12.73
CA ILE A 359 -6.70 23.00 13.39
C ILE A 359 -6.70 22.72 14.89
N SER A 360 -6.27 21.53 15.32
CA SER A 360 -6.32 21.14 16.73
C SER A 360 -5.14 21.63 17.58
N GLU A 361 -4.06 22.15 16.99
CA GLU A 361 -2.87 22.69 17.69
C GLU A 361 -2.55 24.17 17.43
N PRO A 362 -3.49 25.10 17.20
CA PRO A 362 -3.14 26.51 17.02
C PRO A 362 -2.60 27.19 18.30
N THR A 363 -2.67 26.51 19.46
CA THR A 363 -2.39 27.10 20.78
C THR A 363 -1.00 26.76 21.34
N ARG A 364 -0.20 25.90 20.71
CA ARG A 364 1.15 25.56 21.22
C ARG A 364 2.28 26.48 20.77
N LEU A 365 2.04 27.35 19.80
CA LEU A 365 3.07 28.28 19.27
C LEU A 365 3.10 29.66 19.89
N THR A 366 2.27 29.96 20.89
CA THR A 366 2.20 31.29 21.51
C THR A 366 2.65 31.33 22.99
N SER A 367 3.34 30.30 23.48
CA SER A 367 3.90 30.31 24.83
C SER A 367 5.35 29.84 24.85
N ILE A 368 6.25 30.67 24.33
CA ILE A 368 7.66 30.83 24.75
C ILE A 368 7.99 32.31 24.65
#